data_7e62d3e40fe85d5e0b373efdcab7d1e8
#
_entry.id   7e62d3e40fe85d5e0b373efdcab7d1e8
#
_cell.length_a   1.000
_cell.length_b   1.000
_cell.length_c   1.000
_cell.angle_alpha   90.00
_cell.angle_beta   90.00
_cell.angle_gamma   90.00
#
_symmetry.space_group_name_H-M   'P 1'
#
loop_
_entity.id
_entity.type
_entity.pdbx_description
1 polymer ?
#
loop_
_entity_poly.entity_id
_entity_poly.type
_entity_poly.pdbx_seq_one_letter_code
_entity_poly.pdbx_strand_id
1 'polypeptide(L)'
;MKNKMLAIAMIAAGSLFAQVSLGIRIGPPPRPRVIVRPAAPGPGFTWVDGYWYPVSGHYRWHNGYWTRPPYEGAVWVGPRHDGERFFDGHWEGPHGVVAHDHRWDRDRDRDYGHDHH
;
A
#
# COMPACT_ATOMS: atom_id res chain seq x y z
N MET A 1 3.44 39.03 -3.40
CA MET A 1 4.30 38.59 -2.28
C MET A 1 3.57 37.69 -1.31
N LYS A 2 2.39 38.05 -0.86
CA LYS A 2 1.60 37.19 0.07
C LYS A 2 1.25 35.84 -0.52
N ASN A 3 0.97 35.79 -1.83
CA ASN A 3 0.61 34.54 -2.49
C ASN A 3 1.76 33.54 -2.56
N LYS A 4 3.00 34.02 -2.61
CA LYS A 4 4.16 33.13 -2.64
C LYS A 4 4.38 32.40 -1.32
N MET A 5 4.12 33.07 -0.20
CA MET A 5 4.24 32.44 1.11
C MET A 5 3.19 31.37 1.33
N LEU A 6 1.96 31.62 0.89
CA LEU A 6 0.88 30.63 0.96
C LEU A 6 1.19 29.38 0.12
N ALA A 7 1.75 29.58 -1.08
CA ALA A 7 2.11 28.47 -1.94
C ALA A 7 3.19 27.58 -1.31
N ILE A 8 4.17 28.17 -0.65
CA ILE A 8 5.23 27.42 0.03
C ILE A 8 4.63 26.59 1.19
N ALA A 9 3.71 27.17 1.96
CA ALA A 9 3.07 26.46 3.05
C ALA A 9 2.25 25.27 2.55
N MET A 10 1.55 25.42 1.43
CA MET A 10 0.79 24.32 0.82
C MET A 10 1.69 23.18 0.35
N ILE A 11 2.84 23.50 -0.24
CA ILE A 11 3.80 22.48 -0.69
C ILE A 11 4.31 21.69 0.51
N ALA A 12 4.66 22.33 1.60
CA ALA A 12 5.13 21.67 2.81
C ALA A 12 4.05 20.75 3.41
N ALA A 13 2.80 21.23 3.47
CA ALA A 13 1.70 20.44 4.00
C ALA A 13 1.35 19.25 3.11
N GLY A 14 1.56 19.36 1.78
CA GLY A 14 1.21 18.32 0.84
C GLY A 14 2.28 17.26 0.62
N SER A 15 3.47 17.38 1.24
CA SER A 15 4.57 16.48 0.95
C SER A 15 4.27 15.02 1.30
N LEU A 16 3.59 14.77 2.42
CA LEU A 16 3.17 13.41 2.80
C LEU A 16 2.14 12.84 1.83
N PHE A 17 1.21 13.66 1.38
CA PHE A 17 0.23 13.29 0.37
C PHE A 17 0.91 12.93 -0.96
N ALA A 18 1.94 13.68 -1.33
CA ALA A 18 2.66 13.45 -2.57
C ALA A 18 3.34 12.08 -2.58
N GLN A 19 3.87 11.63 -1.44
CA GLN A 19 4.50 10.31 -1.35
C GLN A 19 3.51 9.18 -1.59
N VAL A 20 2.29 9.30 -1.07
CA VAL A 20 1.26 8.27 -1.24
C VAL A 20 0.67 8.33 -2.65
N SER A 21 0.51 9.52 -3.22
CA SER A 21 -0.18 9.73 -4.49
C SER A 21 0.73 9.87 -5.69
N LEU A 22 2.07 9.75 -5.51
CA LEU A 22 3.02 9.99 -6.59
C LEU A 22 2.88 9.00 -7.75
N GLY A 23 2.63 7.76 -7.46
CA GLY A 23 2.45 6.75 -8.48
C GLY A 23 3.73 6.36 -9.22
N ILE A 24 3.77 5.15 -9.70
CA ILE A 24 4.88 4.60 -10.50
C ILE A 24 4.39 4.41 -11.92
N ARG A 25 5.10 4.99 -12.89
CA ARG A 25 4.75 4.84 -14.30
C ARG A 25 5.06 3.42 -14.75
N ILE A 26 4.02 2.64 -15.00
CA ILE A 26 4.10 1.26 -15.43
C ILE A 26 2.78 0.90 -16.10
N GLY A 27 2.77 -0.10 -16.96
CA GLY A 27 1.54 -0.59 -17.59
C GLY A 27 0.55 -1.17 -16.57
N PRO A 28 -0.70 -1.42 -16.99
CA PRO A 28 -1.72 -1.98 -16.09
C PRO A 28 -1.30 -3.34 -15.53
N PRO A 29 -1.66 -3.64 -14.28
CA PRO A 29 -1.36 -4.94 -13.70
C PRO A 29 -2.24 -6.05 -14.31
N PRO A 30 -1.84 -7.33 -14.15
CA PRO A 30 -2.71 -8.44 -14.48
C PRO A 30 -3.97 -8.44 -13.61
N ARG A 31 -4.93 -9.27 -13.97
CA ARG A 31 -6.14 -9.43 -13.16
C ARG A 31 -5.77 -9.98 -11.79
N PRO A 32 -6.40 -9.50 -10.71
CA PRO A 32 -6.17 -10.04 -9.38
C PRO A 32 -6.45 -11.55 -9.34
N ARG A 33 -5.64 -12.27 -8.59
CA ARG A 33 -5.87 -13.69 -8.34
C ARG A 33 -6.99 -13.86 -7.33
N VAL A 34 -7.84 -14.85 -7.56
CA VAL A 34 -8.90 -15.20 -6.62
C VAL A 34 -8.32 -16.13 -5.56
N ILE A 35 -8.36 -15.69 -4.31
CA ILE A 35 -7.84 -16.45 -3.18
C ILE A 35 -8.93 -16.53 -2.12
N VAL A 36 -9.06 -17.71 -1.51
CA VAL A 36 -10.00 -17.90 -0.40
C VAL A 36 -9.45 -17.17 0.82
N ARG A 37 -10.29 -16.33 1.42
CA ARG A 37 -9.95 -15.63 2.66
C ARG A 37 -10.00 -16.61 3.84
N PRO A 38 -8.89 -16.84 4.54
CA PRO A 38 -8.94 -17.65 5.75
C PRO A 38 -9.66 -16.92 6.87
N ALA A 39 -10.05 -17.65 7.90
CA ALA A 39 -10.69 -17.05 9.07
C ALA A 39 -9.74 -16.08 9.76
N ALA A 40 -10.31 -15.00 10.34
CA ALA A 40 -9.51 -14.03 11.08
C ALA A 40 -8.84 -14.70 12.28
N PRO A 41 -7.55 -14.37 12.57
CA PRO A 41 -6.85 -14.97 13.71
C PRO A 41 -7.38 -14.48 15.07
N GLY A 42 -8.12 -13.36 15.08
CA GLY A 42 -8.69 -12.83 16.30
C GLY A 42 -9.34 -11.48 16.05
N PRO A 43 -9.88 -10.82 17.09
CA PRO A 43 -10.47 -9.50 16.95
C PRO A 43 -9.42 -8.43 16.65
N GLY A 44 -9.82 -7.36 15.99
CA GLY A 44 -8.93 -6.23 15.68
C GLY A 44 -8.06 -6.44 14.47
N PHE A 45 -8.26 -7.51 13.70
CA PHE A 45 -7.55 -7.72 12.44
C PHE A 45 -8.37 -7.22 11.26
N THR A 46 -7.68 -6.68 10.27
CA THR A 46 -8.25 -6.25 8.99
C THR A 46 -7.70 -7.12 7.88
N TRP A 47 -8.56 -7.53 6.96
CA TRP A 47 -8.15 -8.28 5.79
C TRP A 47 -7.62 -7.33 4.73
N VAL A 48 -6.44 -7.66 4.19
CA VAL A 48 -5.86 -6.99 3.02
C VAL A 48 -5.92 -7.96 1.87
N ASP A 49 -6.71 -7.64 0.83
CA ASP A 49 -6.78 -8.47 -0.37
C ASP A 49 -5.42 -8.55 -1.05
N GLY A 50 -5.14 -9.69 -1.67
CA GLY A 50 -3.94 -9.85 -2.48
C GLY A 50 -3.88 -8.81 -3.60
N TYR A 51 -2.67 -8.44 -3.98
CA TYR A 51 -2.48 -7.40 -4.98
C TYR A 51 -1.18 -7.62 -5.76
N TRP A 52 -1.15 -7.04 -6.96
CA TRP A 52 0.06 -6.94 -7.75
C TRP A 52 0.79 -5.66 -7.38
N TYR A 53 2.11 -5.73 -7.28
CA TYR A 53 2.93 -4.55 -7.03
C TYR A 53 4.18 -4.58 -7.90
N PRO A 54 4.67 -3.41 -8.37
CA PRO A 54 5.82 -3.38 -9.28
C PRO A 54 7.14 -3.52 -8.53
N VAL A 55 7.99 -4.37 -9.07
CA VAL A 55 9.38 -4.52 -8.61
C VAL A 55 10.27 -4.53 -9.85
N SER A 56 11.14 -3.52 -9.97
CA SER A 56 12.08 -3.39 -11.09
C SER A 56 11.39 -3.52 -12.46
N GLY A 57 10.25 -2.83 -12.62
CA GLY A 57 9.50 -2.81 -13.87
C GLY A 57 8.62 -4.02 -14.14
N HIS A 58 8.54 -4.95 -13.24
CA HIS A 58 7.69 -6.13 -13.34
C HIS A 58 6.75 -6.26 -12.17
N TYR A 59 5.56 -6.80 -12.41
CA TYR A 59 4.61 -7.04 -11.33
C TYR A 59 4.91 -8.33 -10.59
N ARG A 60 4.83 -8.28 -9.27
CA ARG A 60 4.86 -9.45 -8.40
C ARG A 60 3.55 -9.52 -7.63
N TRP A 61 3.09 -10.75 -7.35
CA TRP A 61 1.86 -10.96 -6.60
C TRP A 61 2.16 -11.07 -5.10
N HIS A 62 1.36 -10.38 -4.30
CA HIS A 62 1.33 -10.52 -2.85
C HIS A 62 0.00 -11.14 -2.45
N ASN A 63 0.05 -12.26 -1.74
CA ASN A 63 -1.17 -12.90 -1.24
C ASN A 63 -1.86 -12.03 -0.21
N GLY A 64 -3.18 -12.13 -0.15
CA GLY A 64 -3.96 -11.47 0.89
C GLY A 64 -3.56 -11.97 2.28
N TYR A 65 -3.76 -11.13 3.27
CA TYR A 65 -3.34 -11.45 4.63
C TYR A 65 -4.15 -10.66 5.65
N TRP A 66 -4.19 -11.19 6.88
CA TRP A 66 -4.75 -10.49 8.02
C TRP A 66 -3.66 -9.68 8.70
N THR A 67 -3.97 -8.43 9.05
CA THR A 67 -3.03 -7.56 9.74
C THR A 67 -3.76 -6.61 10.68
N ARG A 68 -3.04 -6.07 11.65
CA ARG A 68 -3.59 -5.03 12.50
C ARG A 68 -3.43 -3.68 11.83
N PRO A 69 -4.46 -2.81 11.85
CA PRO A 69 -4.30 -1.45 11.33
C PRO A 69 -3.24 -0.69 12.13
N PRO A 70 -2.61 0.33 11.52
CA PRO A 70 -1.59 1.13 12.21
C PRO A 70 -2.14 1.92 13.39
N TYR A 71 -3.43 2.20 13.42
CA TYR A 71 -4.12 2.80 14.55
C TYR A 71 -5.60 2.43 14.49
N GLU A 72 -6.29 2.58 15.60
CA GLU A 72 -7.72 2.25 15.67
C GLU A 72 -8.53 3.17 14.76
N GLY A 73 -9.37 2.59 13.94
CA GLY A 73 -10.18 3.33 12.97
C GLY A 73 -9.53 3.50 11.60
N ALA A 74 -8.30 3.05 11.42
CA ALA A 74 -7.67 3.08 10.10
C ALA A 74 -8.32 2.07 9.17
N VAL A 75 -8.57 2.47 7.92
CA VAL A 75 -9.18 1.66 6.87
C VAL A 75 -8.15 1.46 5.76
N TRP A 76 -8.03 0.21 5.29
CA TRP A 76 -7.13 -0.12 4.19
C TRP A 76 -7.72 0.34 2.86
N VAL A 77 -6.89 1.02 2.06
CA VAL A 77 -7.19 1.40 0.69
C VAL A 77 -6.22 0.65 -0.21
N GLY A 78 -6.74 -0.26 -1.03
CA GLY A 78 -5.92 -1.10 -1.88
C GLY A 78 -5.17 -0.34 -2.97
N PRO A 79 -4.12 -0.95 -3.53
CA PRO A 79 -3.42 -0.37 -4.68
C PRO A 79 -4.36 -0.20 -5.86
N ARG A 80 -4.06 0.78 -6.71
CA ARG A 80 -4.84 1.05 -7.91
C ARG A 80 -3.95 1.46 -9.06
N HIS A 81 -4.49 1.40 -10.26
CA HIS A 81 -3.83 1.85 -11.49
C HIS A 81 -4.80 2.72 -12.27
N ASP A 82 -4.34 3.88 -12.74
CA ASP A 82 -5.20 4.84 -13.42
C ASP A 82 -5.13 4.77 -14.96
N GLY A 83 -4.40 3.80 -15.51
CA GLY A 83 -4.14 3.65 -16.94
C GLY A 83 -2.70 3.97 -17.32
N GLU A 84 -2.00 4.74 -16.51
CA GLU A 84 -0.60 5.12 -16.74
C GLU A 84 0.31 4.80 -15.57
N ARG A 85 -0.19 4.93 -14.34
CA ARG A 85 0.61 4.81 -13.13
C ARG A 85 -0.05 3.88 -12.12
N PHE A 86 0.79 3.17 -11.40
CA PHE A 86 0.43 2.35 -10.26
C PHE A 86 0.56 3.18 -8.98
N PHE A 87 -0.45 3.11 -8.12
CA PHE A 87 -0.45 3.76 -6.81
C PHE A 87 -0.51 2.71 -5.73
N ASP A 88 0.42 2.78 -4.77
CA ASP A 88 0.47 1.86 -3.64
C ASP A 88 -0.77 1.96 -2.77
N GLY A 89 -1.10 0.84 -2.11
CA GLY A 89 -2.09 0.85 -1.05
C GLY A 89 -1.62 1.65 0.15
N HIS A 90 -2.56 2.07 0.95
CA HIS A 90 -2.28 2.87 2.15
C HIS A 90 -3.43 2.75 3.14
N TRP A 91 -3.23 3.29 4.32
CA TRP A 91 -4.26 3.35 5.36
C TRP A 91 -4.76 4.78 5.49
N GLU A 92 -6.07 4.92 5.68
CA GLU A 92 -6.71 6.22 5.90
C GLU A 92 -7.60 6.17 7.12
N GLY A 93 -7.78 7.31 7.80
CA GLY A 93 -8.69 7.40 8.92
C GLY A 93 -8.54 8.71 9.69
N PRO A 94 -9.12 8.76 10.89
CA PRO A 94 -9.15 10.00 11.68
C PRO A 94 -7.78 10.55 12.04
N HIS A 95 -6.77 9.70 12.11
CA HIS A 95 -5.41 10.12 12.47
C HIS A 95 -4.49 10.26 11.26
N GLY A 96 -5.04 10.32 10.05
CA GLY A 96 -4.31 10.62 8.83
C GLY A 96 -3.97 9.41 8.00
N VAL A 97 -3.15 9.64 6.98
CA VAL A 97 -2.75 8.64 6.01
C VAL A 97 -1.44 7.99 6.46
N VAL A 98 -1.41 6.65 6.44
CA VAL A 98 -0.20 5.88 6.72
C VAL A 98 0.15 5.08 5.47
N ALA A 99 1.34 5.28 4.94
CA ALA A 99 1.81 4.56 3.76
C ALA A 99 1.99 3.07 4.08
N HIS A 100 1.73 2.24 3.09
CA HIS A 100 1.96 0.81 3.23
C HIS A 100 3.47 0.53 3.26
N ASP A 101 3.89 -0.22 4.28
CA ASP A 101 5.30 -0.56 4.46
C ASP A 101 5.57 -1.95 3.86
N HIS A 102 6.36 -1.97 2.78
CA HIS A 102 6.72 -3.20 2.10
C HIS A 102 7.89 -3.94 2.74
N ARG A 103 8.41 -3.45 3.86
CA ARG A 103 9.58 -4.04 4.51
C ARG A 103 9.33 -5.48 4.94
N TRP A 104 8.19 -5.74 5.54
CA TRP A 104 7.86 -7.08 5.99
C TRP A 104 7.50 -8.03 4.84
N ASP A 105 7.08 -7.51 3.70
CA ASP A 105 6.89 -8.32 2.50
C ASP A 105 8.21 -8.96 2.07
N ARG A 106 9.28 -8.17 2.09
CA ARG A 106 10.62 -8.66 1.75
C ARG A 106 11.15 -9.66 2.77
N ASP A 107 10.90 -9.40 4.03
CA ASP A 107 11.31 -10.30 5.11
C ASP A 107 10.58 -11.64 5.01
N ARG A 108 9.30 -11.59 4.68
CA ARG A 108 8.49 -12.80 4.50
C ARG A 108 8.96 -13.63 3.31
N ASP A 109 9.31 -12.97 2.23
CA ASP A 109 9.87 -13.66 1.06
C ASP A 109 11.19 -14.36 1.40
N ARG A 110 11.99 -13.77 2.25
CA ARG A 110 13.21 -14.39 2.74
C ARG A 110 12.93 -15.63 3.59
N ASP A 111 11.95 -15.54 4.47
CA ASP A 111 11.56 -16.66 5.32
C ASP A 111 11.07 -17.84 4.50
N TYR A 112 10.28 -17.58 3.48
CA TYR A 112 9.84 -18.62 2.56
C TYR A 112 11.00 -19.26 1.82
N GLY A 113 12.02 -18.48 1.47
CA GLY A 113 13.22 -18.98 0.85
C GLY A 113 14.01 -19.92 1.76
N HIS A 114 14.00 -19.68 3.07
CA HIS A 114 14.68 -20.51 4.05
C HIS A 114 13.94 -21.82 4.34
N ASP A 115 12.62 -21.78 4.29
CA ASP A 115 11.80 -22.96 4.61
C ASP A 115 11.91 -24.08 3.58
N HIS A 116 12.51 -23.81 2.43
CA HIS A 116 12.73 -24.81 1.39
C HIS A 116 14.05 -25.57 1.54
N HIS A 117 14.78 -25.31 2.59
CA HIS A 117 15.99 -26.03 2.93
C HIS A 117 15.77 -27.02 4.06
#